data_971dc079bec2875f3b6cb98c505dba5e
#
_entry.id   971dc079bec2875f3b6cb98c505dba5e
#
_cell.length_a   1.000
_cell.length_b   1.000
_cell.length_c   1.000
_cell.angle_alpha   90.00
_cell.angle_beta   90.00
_cell.angle_gamma   90.00
#
_symmetry.space_group_name_H-M   'P 1'
#
loop_
_entity.id
_entity.type
_entity.pdbx_description
1 polymer ?
#
loop_
_entity_poly.entity_id
_entity_poly.type
_entity_poly.pdbx_seq_one_letter_code
_entity_poly.pdbx_strand_id
1 'polypeptide(L)'
;IVHTQGWIHCHSSATDASGLVKAIMDELFDYFVKFKLESKLKIAVGCCINMGGAVHCSDLAVVGVHTKLPKVDNTKLKATCEIPSTIKSCPTGAIRKNPEGDGLVVNKERCMFCGNCY
;
A
#
# COMPACT_ATOMS: atom_id res chain seq x y z
N ILE A 1 1.92 -5.50 -18.15
CA ILE A 1 1.83 -4.74 -16.89
C ILE A 1 1.51 -5.70 -15.76
N VAL A 2 2.22 -5.58 -14.65
CA VAL A 2 1.95 -6.31 -13.40
C VAL A 2 1.47 -5.31 -12.36
N HIS A 3 0.37 -5.61 -11.68
CA HIS A 3 -0.17 -4.65 -10.71
C HIS A 3 -0.88 -5.32 -9.54
N THR A 4 -1.01 -4.57 -8.45
CA THR A 4 -1.88 -4.89 -7.32
C THR A 4 -3.30 -4.39 -7.59
N GLN A 5 -4.27 -4.93 -6.88
CA GLN A 5 -5.69 -4.60 -7.10
C GLN A 5 -6.08 -3.19 -6.62
N GLY A 6 -5.32 -2.61 -5.71
CA GLY A 6 -5.64 -1.31 -5.14
C GLY A 6 -6.88 -1.32 -4.25
N TRP A 7 -7.68 -0.28 -4.31
CA TRP A 7 -8.85 -0.10 -3.46
C TRP A 7 -9.97 -1.12 -3.65
N ILE A 8 -9.94 -1.90 -4.72
CA ILE A 8 -10.92 -2.95 -4.94
C ILE A 8 -10.84 -4.02 -3.85
N HIS A 9 -9.64 -4.35 -3.38
CA HIS A 9 -9.43 -5.48 -2.47
C HIS A 9 -8.34 -5.27 -1.40
N CYS A 10 -7.45 -4.32 -1.56
CA CYS A 10 -6.31 -4.16 -0.66
C CYS A 10 -6.60 -3.17 0.47
N HIS A 11 -6.56 -3.64 1.74
CA HIS A 11 -6.77 -2.79 2.91
C HIS A 11 -5.72 -1.69 3.10
N SER A 12 -4.47 -1.94 2.71
CA SER A 12 -3.36 -0.98 2.86
C SER A 12 -3.16 -0.07 1.63
N SER A 13 -4.08 -0.07 0.68
CA SER A 13 -3.93 0.68 -0.56
C SER A 13 -3.90 2.20 -0.34
N ALA A 14 -2.89 2.86 -0.90
CA ALA A 14 -2.76 4.31 -0.90
C ALA A 14 -3.29 4.97 -2.18
N THR A 15 -3.47 4.19 -3.25
CA THR A 15 -3.96 4.68 -4.54
C THR A 15 -4.83 3.65 -5.22
N ASP A 16 -5.65 4.09 -6.17
CA ASP A 16 -6.42 3.22 -7.06
C ASP A 16 -5.53 2.65 -8.17
N ALA A 17 -4.84 1.55 -7.86
CA ALA A 17 -3.95 0.91 -8.82
C ALA A 17 -4.71 0.38 -10.06
N SER A 18 -5.90 -0.15 -9.89
CA SER A 18 -6.70 -0.69 -11.00
C SER A 18 -7.13 0.40 -11.99
N GLY A 19 -7.57 1.57 -11.49
CA GLY A 19 -7.91 2.71 -12.33
C GLY A 19 -6.69 3.27 -13.07
N LEU A 20 -5.55 3.34 -12.40
CA LEU A 20 -4.29 3.79 -13.00
C LEU A 20 -3.83 2.83 -14.11
N VAL A 21 -3.90 1.52 -13.88
CA VAL A 21 -3.56 0.51 -14.88
C VAL A 21 -4.51 0.58 -16.07
N LYS A 22 -5.80 0.80 -15.84
CA LYS A 22 -6.77 1.00 -16.93
C LYS A 22 -6.38 2.19 -17.81
N ALA A 23 -6.02 3.32 -17.22
CA ALA A 23 -5.57 4.50 -17.97
C ALA A 23 -4.30 4.23 -18.77
N ILE A 24 -3.30 3.58 -18.16
CA ILE A 24 -2.05 3.21 -18.84
C ILE A 24 -2.32 2.24 -20.00
N MET A 25 -3.17 1.24 -19.78
CA MET A 25 -3.51 0.27 -20.81
C MET A 25 -4.27 0.88 -21.98
N ASP A 26 -5.17 1.82 -21.72
CA ASP A 26 -5.91 2.50 -22.80
C ASP A 26 -4.96 3.31 -23.70
N GLU A 27 -3.98 3.99 -23.13
CA GLU A 27 -2.96 4.75 -23.87
C GLU A 27 -1.98 3.85 -24.64
N LEU A 28 -1.58 2.73 -24.02
CA LEU A 28 -0.58 1.84 -24.58
C LEU A 28 -1.16 0.65 -25.35
N PHE A 29 -2.46 0.59 -25.55
CA PHE A 29 -3.13 -0.57 -26.17
C PHE A 29 -2.56 -0.93 -27.53
N ASP A 30 -2.30 0.06 -28.38
CA ASP A 30 -1.73 -0.14 -29.71
C ASP A 30 -0.32 -0.77 -29.68
N TYR A 31 0.46 -0.48 -28.67
CA TYR A 31 1.79 -1.07 -28.50
C TYR A 31 1.71 -2.54 -28.11
N PHE A 32 0.70 -2.93 -27.32
CA PHE A 32 0.47 -4.32 -26.95
C PHE A 32 -0.01 -5.16 -28.14
N VAL A 33 -0.92 -4.61 -28.95
CA VAL A 33 -1.52 -5.34 -30.07
C VAL A 33 -0.57 -5.43 -31.27
N LYS A 34 0.15 -4.36 -31.56
CA LYS A 34 0.99 -4.24 -32.76
C LYS A 34 2.47 -4.55 -32.53
N PHE A 35 2.86 -4.85 -31.29
CA PHE A 35 4.27 -5.14 -30.91
C PHE A 35 5.28 -4.11 -31.47
N LYS A 36 4.96 -2.84 -31.35
CA LYS A 36 5.74 -1.74 -31.95
C LYS A 36 7.08 -1.44 -31.25
N LEU A 37 7.29 -1.95 -30.03
CA LEU A 37 8.52 -1.69 -29.27
C LEU A 37 9.63 -2.64 -29.76
N GLU A 38 10.82 -2.11 -29.91
CA GLU A 38 12.01 -2.88 -30.28
C GLU A 38 12.43 -3.90 -29.20
N SER A 39 12.17 -3.57 -27.93
CA SER A 39 12.41 -4.44 -26.78
C SER A 39 11.22 -4.45 -25.84
N LYS A 40 11.16 -5.47 -24.96
CA LYS A 40 10.10 -5.60 -23.97
C LYS A 40 10.24 -4.53 -22.89
N LEU A 41 9.16 -3.81 -22.61
CA LEU A 41 9.03 -2.89 -21.48
C LEU A 41 8.14 -3.51 -20.40
N LYS A 42 8.67 -3.66 -19.21
CA LYS A 42 7.93 -4.15 -18.05
C LYS A 42 7.49 -2.99 -17.19
N ILE A 43 6.18 -2.87 -16.98
CA ILE A 43 5.58 -1.84 -16.14
C ILE A 43 4.93 -2.51 -14.94
N ALA A 44 5.17 -1.97 -13.75
CA ALA A 44 4.52 -2.41 -12.51
C ALA A 44 3.77 -1.26 -11.84
N VAL A 45 2.63 -1.56 -11.24
CA VAL A 45 1.84 -0.62 -10.45
C VAL A 45 1.55 -1.21 -9.09
N GLY A 46 2.11 -0.63 -8.05
CA GLY A 46 1.87 -0.98 -6.65
C GLY A 46 0.91 0.00 -5.99
N CYS A 47 -0.11 -0.49 -5.31
CA CYS A 47 -1.09 0.37 -4.62
C CYS A 47 -0.55 0.99 -3.32
N CYS A 48 0.50 0.45 -2.76
CA CYS A 48 1.17 0.94 -1.54
C CYS A 48 2.63 0.48 -1.50
N ILE A 49 3.39 0.96 -0.53
CA ILE A 49 4.81 0.60 -0.35
C ILE A 49 5.04 -0.86 0.09
N ASN A 50 4.01 -1.61 0.46
CA ASN A 50 4.11 -3.07 0.68
C ASN A 50 4.35 -3.85 -0.63
N MET A 51 4.08 -3.24 -1.76
CA MET A 51 4.55 -3.62 -3.09
C MET A 51 4.28 -5.07 -3.47
N GLY A 52 2.98 -5.45 -3.53
CA GLY A 52 2.52 -6.76 -4.00
C GLY A 52 2.67 -6.88 -5.49
N GLY A 53 3.46 -6.66 -6.23
CA GLY A 53 3.58 -6.83 -7.69
C GLY A 53 4.94 -6.34 -8.19
N ALA A 54 5.80 -7.13 -8.52
CA ALA A 54 7.07 -6.97 -9.23
C ALA A 54 7.67 -5.54 -9.39
N VAL A 55 7.41 -4.63 -8.42
CA VAL A 55 7.81 -3.21 -8.51
C VAL A 55 9.33 -3.07 -8.63
N HIS A 56 10.07 -3.83 -7.84
CA HIS A 56 11.53 -3.76 -7.83
C HIS A 56 12.20 -4.40 -9.03
N CYS A 57 11.52 -5.26 -9.74
CA CYS A 57 12.08 -5.99 -10.89
C CYS A 57 11.49 -5.57 -12.24
N SER A 58 10.73 -4.48 -12.27
CA SER A 58 10.18 -3.90 -13.50
C SER A 58 11.04 -2.74 -14.00
N ASP A 59 10.95 -2.45 -15.29
CA ASP A 59 11.70 -1.33 -15.90
C ASP A 59 11.13 0.02 -15.48
N LEU A 60 9.80 0.10 -15.37
CA LEU A 60 9.08 1.25 -14.87
C LEU A 60 8.13 0.82 -13.76
N ALA A 61 8.11 1.56 -12.65
CA ALA A 61 7.21 1.28 -11.56
C ALA A 61 6.51 2.52 -11.03
N VAL A 62 5.22 2.40 -10.77
CA VAL A 62 4.40 3.43 -10.10
C VAL A 62 3.93 2.87 -8.77
N VAL A 63 4.14 3.60 -7.69
CA VAL A 63 3.82 3.14 -6.34
C VAL A 63 3.00 4.19 -5.61
N GLY A 64 1.88 3.77 -5.03
CA GLY A 64 1.12 4.59 -4.10
C GLY A 64 1.83 4.70 -2.76
N VAL A 65 1.79 5.87 -2.14
CA VAL A 65 2.44 6.14 -0.85
C VAL A 65 1.47 6.84 0.10
N HIS A 66 1.32 6.30 1.31
CA HIS A 66 0.63 7.01 2.38
C HIS A 66 1.48 8.17 2.90
N THR A 67 0.87 9.32 3.12
CA THR A 67 1.58 10.55 3.53
C THR A 67 1.23 11.00 4.94
N LYS A 68 0.24 10.37 5.58
CA LYS A 68 -0.23 10.75 6.91
C LYS A 68 -0.01 9.63 7.91
N LEU A 69 0.36 10.01 9.12
CA LEU A 69 0.44 9.09 10.25
C LEU A 69 -0.96 8.53 10.58
N PRO A 70 -1.11 7.23 10.81
CA PRO A 70 -2.37 6.67 11.26
C PRO A 70 -2.77 7.24 12.61
N LYS A 71 -4.04 7.64 12.74
CA LYS A 71 -4.62 8.12 13.98
C LYS A 71 -5.36 6.99 14.67
N VAL A 72 -5.16 6.83 15.97
CA VAL A 72 -5.82 5.80 16.77
C VAL A 72 -6.96 6.42 17.57
N ASP A 73 -8.16 5.91 17.37
CA ASP A 73 -9.32 6.21 18.21
C ASP A 73 -9.41 5.14 19.32
N ASN A 74 -8.83 5.43 20.46
CA ASN A 74 -8.75 4.50 21.59
C ASN A 74 -10.13 4.17 22.20
N THR A 75 -11.15 4.99 21.95
CA THR A 75 -12.50 4.73 22.45
C THR A 75 -13.16 3.57 21.72
N LYS A 76 -12.89 3.43 20.43
CA LYS A 76 -13.45 2.38 19.56
C LYS A 76 -12.55 1.16 19.39
N LEU A 77 -11.28 1.29 19.76
CA LEU A 77 -10.24 0.29 19.49
C LEU A 77 -10.62 -1.11 19.96
N LYS A 78 -11.11 -1.26 21.19
CA LYS A 78 -11.47 -2.56 21.78
C LYS A 78 -12.66 -3.25 21.09
N ALA A 79 -13.51 -2.48 20.45
CA ALA A 79 -14.68 -3.00 19.75
C ALA A 79 -14.40 -3.40 18.30
N THR A 80 -13.34 -2.84 17.70
CA THR A 80 -13.06 -2.98 16.26
C THR A 80 -11.75 -3.70 15.95
N CYS A 81 -10.80 -3.70 16.87
CA CYS A 81 -9.45 -4.23 16.64
C CYS A 81 -9.04 -5.25 17.69
N GLU A 82 -8.37 -6.27 17.24
CA GLU A 82 -7.64 -7.18 18.10
C GLU A 82 -6.25 -6.57 18.37
N ILE A 83 -6.05 -6.07 19.59
CA ILE A 83 -4.90 -5.23 19.98
C ILE A 83 -3.54 -5.91 19.74
N PRO A 84 -3.31 -7.17 20.18
CA PRO A 84 -2.04 -7.83 19.93
C PRO A 84 -1.69 -7.98 18.46
N SER A 85 -2.66 -8.33 17.62
CA SER A 85 -2.47 -8.45 16.17
C SER A 85 -2.16 -7.11 15.51
N THR A 86 -2.83 -6.05 15.93
CA THR A 86 -2.55 -4.69 15.45
C THR A 86 -1.12 -4.25 15.77
N ILE A 87 -0.63 -4.52 16.97
CA ILE A 87 0.76 -4.23 17.37
C ILE A 87 1.74 -5.06 16.51
N LYS A 88 1.45 -6.34 16.33
CA LYS A 88 2.30 -7.28 15.56
C LYS A 88 2.31 -6.99 14.07
N SER A 89 1.26 -6.40 13.53
CA SER A 89 1.17 -6.05 12.10
C SER A 89 2.15 -4.96 11.69
N CYS A 90 2.65 -4.16 12.65
CA CYS A 90 3.57 -3.08 12.34
C CYS A 90 4.99 -3.59 12.05
N PRO A 91 5.51 -3.46 10.81
CA PRO A 91 6.82 -4.00 10.44
C PRO A 91 7.99 -3.29 11.13
N THR A 92 7.80 -2.03 11.56
CA THR A 92 8.84 -1.22 12.22
C THR A 92 8.67 -1.12 13.73
N GLY A 93 7.62 -1.76 14.29
CA GLY A 93 7.32 -1.65 15.72
C GLY A 93 6.96 -0.24 16.17
N ALA A 94 6.34 0.53 15.27
CA ALA A 94 5.90 1.90 15.58
C ALA A 94 4.66 1.94 16.48
N ILE A 95 3.86 0.86 16.50
CA ILE A 95 2.65 0.76 17.33
C ILE A 95 3.01 0.12 18.66
N ARG A 96 2.64 0.79 19.75
CA ARG A 96 2.87 0.31 21.11
C ARG A 96 1.66 0.54 21.99
N LYS A 97 1.57 -0.21 23.08
CA LYS A 97 0.59 0.03 24.14
C LYS A 97 0.78 1.41 24.74
N ASN A 98 -0.29 2.12 25.01
CA ASN A 98 -0.21 3.41 25.68
C ASN A 98 0.30 3.23 27.12
N PRO A 99 1.41 3.87 27.53
CA PRO A 99 1.94 3.75 28.88
C PRO A 99 1.03 4.42 29.94
N GLU A 100 0.22 5.40 29.55
CA GLU A 100 -0.64 6.17 30.46
C GLU A 100 -2.07 5.63 30.60
N GLY A 101 -2.41 4.56 29.85
CA GLY A 101 -3.76 4.00 29.89
C GLY A 101 -4.02 2.91 28.88
N ASP A 102 -5.30 2.52 28.79
CA ASP A 102 -5.76 1.55 27.80
C ASP A 102 -5.74 2.15 26.38
N GLY A 103 -5.05 1.51 25.47
CA GLY A 103 -5.04 1.90 24.06
C GLY A 103 -3.69 1.72 23.39
N LEU A 104 -3.59 2.29 22.19
CA LEU A 104 -2.38 2.23 21.36
C LEU A 104 -1.86 3.64 21.06
N VAL A 105 -0.56 3.74 20.89
CA VAL A 105 0.15 4.94 20.45
C VAL A 105 1.04 4.60 19.27
N VAL A 106 1.08 5.50 18.29
CA VAL A 106 1.92 5.36 17.09
C VAL A 106 3.12 6.31 17.20
N ASN A 107 4.31 5.75 17.16
CA ASN A 107 5.54 6.54 17.12
C ASN A 107 5.81 7.00 15.69
N LYS A 108 5.80 8.32 15.48
CA LYS A 108 6.01 8.94 14.17
C LYS A 108 7.40 8.64 13.58
N GLU A 109 8.43 8.61 14.39
CA GLU A 109 9.81 8.41 13.93
C GLU A 109 10.06 7.00 13.39
N ARG A 110 9.29 6.02 13.90
CA ARG A 110 9.39 4.62 13.48
C ARG A 110 8.37 4.24 12.41
N CYS A 111 7.34 5.03 12.21
CA CYS A 111 6.30 4.73 11.24
C CYS A 111 6.83 4.88 9.80
N MET A 112 6.75 3.81 9.02
CA MET A 112 7.12 3.84 7.60
C MET A 112 5.94 4.13 6.66
N PHE A 113 4.78 4.46 7.18
CA PHE A 113 3.57 4.81 6.41
C PHE A 113 3.10 3.69 5.46
N CYS A 114 3.25 2.44 5.86
CA CYS A 114 2.88 1.30 5.01
C CYS A 114 1.38 1.00 4.97
N GLY A 115 0.60 1.48 5.94
CA GLY A 115 -0.84 1.22 6.03
C GLY A 115 -1.22 -0.19 6.47
N ASN A 116 -0.28 -0.99 6.96
CA ASN A 116 -0.54 -2.38 7.31
C ASN A 116 -1.35 -2.57 8.62
N CYS A 117 -1.55 -1.50 9.37
CA CYS A 117 -2.25 -1.51 10.66
C CYS A 117 -3.76 -1.24 10.57
N TYR A 118 -4.30 -0.97 9.39
CA TYR A 118 -5.73 -0.73 9.18
C TYR A 118 -6.26 -1.39 7.91
#